data_63705c1bfe6be38a3e2e824847921e8a
#
_entry.id   63705c1bfe6be38a3e2e824847921e8a
#
_cell.length_a   1.000
_cell.length_b   1.000
_cell.length_c   1.000
_cell.angle_alpha   90.00
_cell.angle_beta   90.00
_cell.angle_gamma   90.00
#
_symmetry.space_group_name_H-M   'P 1'
#
loop_
_entity.id
_entity.type
_entity.pdbx_description
1 polymer ?
#
loop_
_entity_poly.entity_id
_entity_poly.type
_entity_poly.pdbx_seq_one_letter_code
_entity_poly.pdbx_strand_id
1 'polypeptide(L)'
;FSLSSERIDDIERAKRLKNKVGNTIQVSDVTQKEKITNPELPFDLTTLQRECNKFFGYSAKQTLDYAQSLYEKKFITYPRTDSRCLTEDMITSTVNNILGKNDFDTGRIKTVFNSKKVTDHHAIIPTISSLKEDLSKLPESEAKVYRLILNKLYASLGYPLKESLTKVVVEVEGFSFSCTGKVITEEGF
;
A
#
# COMPACT_ATOMS: atom_id res chain seq x y z
N PHE A 1 3.09 18.36 19.63
CA PHE A 1 4.21 19.12 19.08
C PHE A 1 5.52 18.43 19.44
N SER A 2 6.40 18.30 18.48
CA SER A 2 7.76 17.79 18.65
C SER A 2 8.77 18.91 18.43
N LEU A 3 9.87 18.92 19.18
CA LEU A 3 10.97 19.84 18.95
C LEU A 3 11.55 19.61 17.55
N SER A 4 11.63 20.66 16.75
CA SER A 4 12.14 20.63 15.37
C SER A 4 13.50 21.33 15.21
N SER A 5 13.99 21.98 16.27
CA SER A 5 15.32 22.55 16.38
C SER A 5 16.31 21.56 17.02
N GLU A 6 17.48 22.01 17.39
CA GLU A 6 18.52 21.20 18.02
C GLU A 6 18.04 20.46 19.28
N ARG A 7 18.57 19.26 19.49
CA ARG A 7 18.28 18.45 20.68
C ARG A 7 18.70 19.20 21.95
N ILE A 8 17.82 19.17 22.93
CA ILE A 8 18.11 19.74 24.28
C ILE A 8 18.69 18.63 25.13
N ASP A 9 19.99 18.71 25.44
CA ASP A 9 20.70 17.72 26.25
C ASP A 9 20.75 18.12 27.74
N ASP A 10 20.36 19.37 28.08
CA ASP A 10 20.32 19.89 29.44
C ASP A 10 18.89 19.82 30.02
N ILE A 11 18.70 19.04 31.07
CA ILE A 11 17.43 18.82 31.75
C ILE A 11 16.86 20.10 32.40
N GLU A 12 17.72 20.97 32.93
CA GLU A 12 17.29 22.23 33.56
C GLU A 12 16.81 23.23 32.50
N ARG A 13 17.43 23.22 31.33
CA ARG A 13 16.99 24.00 30.16
C ARG A 13 15.64 23.48 29.64
N ALA A 14 15.48 22.15 29.59
CA ALA A 14 14.21 21.51 29.16
C ALA A 14 13.08 21.85 30.16
N LYS A 15 13.33 21.79 31.48
CA LYS A 15 12.35 22.17 32.53
C LYS A 15 11.95 23.65 32.44
N ARG A 16 12.92 24.54 32.24
CA ARG A 16 12.67 25.98 32.08
C ARG A 16 11.78 26.24 30.87
N LEU A 17 12.07 25.58 29.73
CA LEU A 17 11.28 25.69 28.52
C LEU A 17 9.83 25.19 28.75
N LYS A 18 9.67 24.03 29.40
CA LYS A 18 8.35 23.47 29.75
C LYS A 18 7.54 24.42 30.63
N ASN A 19 8.17 25.08 31.61
CA ASN A 19 7.50 26.00 32.53
C ASN A 19 7.14 27.35 31.87
N LYS A 20 7.83 27.73 30.78
CA LYS A 20 7.56 28.96 30.02
C LYS A 20 6.52 28.78 28.93
N VAL A 21 6.26 27.55 28.51
CA VAL A 21 5.15 27.25 27.61
C VAL A 21 3.85 27.44 28.38
N GLY A 22 3.28 28.62 28.24
CA GLY A 22 2.00 28.97 28.88
C GLY A 22 0.80 28.32 28.15
N ASN A 23 -0.41 28.72 28.60
CA ASN A 23 -1.65 28.24 28.00
C ASN A 23 -1.92 28.78 26.58
N THR A 24 -1.13 29.78 26.13
CA THR A 24 -1.26 30.39 24.80
C THR A 24 0.08 30.29 24.08
N ILE A 25 0.09 29.70 22.91
CA ILE A 25 1.27 29.53 22.05
C ILE A 25 1.02 30.33 20.77
N GLN A 26 2.01 31.12 20.37
CA GLN A 26 1.96 31.84 19.11
C GLN A 26 2.43 30.95 17.96
N VAL A 27 1.57 30.79 16.96
CA VAL A 27 1.90 30.07 15.72
C VAL A 27 2.80 30.96 14.88
N SER A 28 3.98 30.47 14.50
CA SER A 28 4.94 31.17 13.64
C SER A 28 4.73 30.83 12.16
N ASP A 29 4.31 29.61 11.84
CA ASP A 29 4.07 29.17 10.46
C ASP A 29 3.00 28.08 10.38
N VAL A 30 2.23 28.12 9.29
CA VAL A 30 1.28 27.07 8.93
C VAL A 30 1.45 26.74 7.45
N THR A 31 1.87 25.52 7.16
CA THR A 31 2.05 25.06 5.78
C THR A 31 1.10 23.90 5.51
N GLN A 32 0.37 23.98 4.41
CA GLN A 32 -0.52 22.92 3.95
C GLN A 32 0.02 22.34 2.63
N LYS A 33 0.04 21.00 2.54
CA LYS A 33 0.49 20.27 1.34
C LYS A 33 -0.46 19.13 1.06
N GLU A 34 -0.77 18.92 -0.21
CA GLU A 34 -1.43 17.71 -0.67
C GLU A 34 -0.38 16.60 -0.84
N LYS A 35 -0.72 15.41 -0.35
CA LYS A 35 0.06 14.19 -0.58
C LYS A 35 -0.81 13.19 -1.34
N ILE A 36 -0.35 12.78 -2.51
CA ILE A 36 -0.98 11.76 -3.33
C ILE A 36 -0.18 10.47 -3.19
N THR A 37 -0.85 9.40 -2.76
CA THR A 37 -0.25 8.06 -2.69
C THR A 37 -0.91 7.18 -3.75
N ASN A 38 -0.14 6.81 -4.76
CA ASN A 38 -0.62 5.94 -5.82
C ASN A 38 -0.71 4.48 -5.34
N PRO A 39 -1.68 3.70 -5.85
CA PRO A 39 -1.75 2.27 -5.63
C PRO A 39 -0.46 1.57 -6.06
N GLU A 40 -0.07 0.56 -5.32
CA GLU A 40 1.04 -0.31 -5.71
C GLU A 40 0.65 -1.24 -6.86
N LEU A 41 1.65 -1.74 -7.59
CA LEU A 41 1.47 -2.75 -8.64
C LEU A 41 1.04 -4.11 -8.05
N PRO A 42 0.51 -5.02 -8.88
CA PRO A 42 0.28 -6.41 -8.50
C PRO A 42 1.53 -7.10 -7.91
N PHE A 43 1.39 -8.32 -7.44
CA PHE A 43 2.49 -9.04 -6.82
C PHE A 43 3.43 -9.71 -7.83
N ASP A 44 4.73 -9.61 -7.55
CA ASP A 44 5.73 -10.63 -7.85
C ASP A 44 5.87 -11.59 -6.66
N LEU A 45 6.71 -12.60 -6.76
CA LEU A 45 6.92 -13.55 -5.66
C LEU A 45 7.48 -12.86 -4.40
N THR A 46 8.44 -11.98 -4.54
CA THR A 46 9.11 -11.33 -3.41
C THR A 46 8.17 -10.43 -2.63
N THR A 47 7.38 -9.61 -3.33
CA THR A 47 6.39 -8.74 -2.67
C THR A 47 5.25 -9.53 -2.06
N LEU A 48 4.80 -10.63 -2.68
CA LEU A 48 3.82 -11.53 -2.08
C LEU A 48 4.34 -12.14 -0.77
N GLN A 49 5.57 -12.63 -0.75
CA GLN A 49 6.20 -13.18 0.45
C GLN A 49 6.29 -12.16 1.59
N ARG A 50 6.67 -10.91 1.28
CA ARG A 50 6.74 -9.83 2.26
C ARG A 50 5.38 -9.50 2.87
N GLU A 51 4.35 -9.39 2.04
CA GLU A 51 3.00 -9.09 2.51
C GLU A 51 2.38 -10.26 3.30
N CYS A 52 2.59 -11.51 2.84
CA CYS A 52 2.15 -12.69 3.60
C CYS A 52 2.85 -12.80 4.97
N ASN A 53 4.13 -12.45 5.05
CA ASN A 53 4.83 -12.40 6.34
C ASN A 53 4.24 -11.31 7.24
N LYS A 54 4.02 -10.11 6.70
CA LYS A 54 3.47 -8.97 7.44
C LYS A 54 2.09 -9.24 8.01
N PHE A 55 1.18 -9.83 7.22
CA PHE A 55 -0.22 -10.02 7.62
C PHE A 55 -0.49 -11.35 8.32
N PHE A 56 0.24 -12.40 7.98
CA PHE A 56 -0.05 -13.76 8.43
C PHE A 56 1.11 -14.44 9.16
N GLY A 57 2.29 -13.81 9.22
CA GLY A 57 3.49 -14.39 9.81
C GLY A 57 4.10 -15.55 9.00
N TYR A 58 3.69 -15.74 7.74
CA TYR A 58 4.20 -16.84 6.93
C TYR A 58 5.66 -16.58 6.51
N SER A 59 6.48 -17.63 6.54
CA SER A 59 7.82 -17.60 5.98
C SER A 59 7.78 -17.52 4.45
N ALA A 60 8.88 -17.11 3.83
CA ALA A 60 9.01 -17.08 2.38
C ALA A 60 8.75 -18.46 1.74
N LYS A 61 9.23 -19.54 2.39
CA LYS A 61 9.00 -20.91 1.94
C LYS A 61 7.51 -21.28 2.00
N GLN A 62 6.85 -21.05 3.15
CA GLN A 62 5.42 -21.34 3.30
C GLN A 62 4.58 -20.59 2.26
N THR A 63 4.87 -19.31 2.04
CA THR A 63 4.16 -18.51 1.03
C THR A 63 4.33 -19.08 -0.37
N LEU A 64 5.56 -19.50 -0.72
CA LEU A 64 5.81 -20.13 -2.01
C LEU A 64 5.07 -21.47 -2.14
N ASP A 65 5.07 -22.29 -1.10
CA ASP A 65 4.39 -23.59 -1.10
C ASP A 65 2.87 -23.40 -1.30
N TYR A 66 2.26 -22.45 -0.60
CA TYR A 66 0.83 -22.10 -0.78
C TYR A 66 0.54 -21.55 -2.18
N ALA A 67 1.38 -20.65 -2.68
CA ALA A 67 1.22 -20.09 -4.02
C ALA A 67 1.39 -21.17 -5.10
N GLN A 68 2.34 -22.07 -4.94
CA GLN A 68 2.55 -23.21 -5.85
C GLN A 68 1.31 -24.12 -5.88
N SER A 69 0.76 -24.47 -4.71
CA SER A 69 -0.47 -25.25 -4.60
C SER A 69 -1.67 -24.57 -5.27
N LEU A 70 -1.82 -23.25 -5.05
CA LEU A 70 -2.87 -22.46 -5.72
C LEU A 70 -2.71 -22.45 -7.25
N TYR A 71 -1.48 -22.37 -7.75
CA TYR A 71 -1.19 -22.44 -9.17
C TYR A 71 -1.54 -23.82 -9.75
N GLU A 72 -1.14 -24.91 -9.12
CA GLU A 72 -1.46 -26.28 -9.54
C GLU A 72 -2.97 -26.55 -9.57
N LYS A 73 -3.70 -25.95 -8.63
CA LYS A 73 -5.18 -25.96 -8.57
C LYS A 73 -5.82 -24.98 -9.56
N LYS A 74 -5.02 -24.23 -10.35
CA LYS A 74 -5.48 -23.21 -11.31
C LYS A 74 -6.21 -22.01 -10.70
N PHE A 75 -5.92 -21.68 -9.45
CA PHE A 75 -6.49 -20.49 -8.79
C PHE A 75 -5.75 -19.21 -9.14
N ILE A 76 -4.45 -19.28 -9.33
CA ILE A 76 -3.60 -18.13 -9.67
C ILE A 76 -2.70 -18.43 -10.87
N THR A 77 -2.10 -17.39 -11.42
CA THR A 77 -1.06 -17.50 -12.45
C THR A 77 0.26 -17.96 -11.86
N TYR A 78 1.27 -18.23 -12.69
CA TYR A 78 2.55 -18.79 -12.26
C TYR A 78 3.23 -17.91 -11.18
N PRO A 79 3.54 -18.47 -10.00
CA PRO A 79 3.96 -17.65 -8.86
C PRO A 79 5.45 -17.28 -8.85
N ARG A 80 6.30 -17.98 -9.61
CA ARG A 80 7.75 -17.68 -9.66
C ARG A 80 8.04 -16.66 -10.74
N THR A 81 7.63 -15.42 -10.49
CA THR A 81 7.83 -14.27 -11.37
C THR A 81 8.47 -13.12 -10.61
N ASP A 82 9.28 -12.34 -11.27
CA ASP A 82 9.83 -11.07 -10.82
C ASP A 82 9.05 -9.87 -11.38
N SER A 83 8.11 -10.12 -12.30
CA SER A 83 7.30 -9.07 -12.89
C SER A 83 6.13 -8.69 -11.99
N ARG A 84 5.88 -7.38 -11.90
CA ARG A 84 4.71 -6.77 -11.23
C ARG A 84 3.71 -6.17 -12.22
N CYS A 85 3.93 -6.39 -13.53
CA CYS A 85 3.05 -5.90 -14.57
C CYS A 85 2.34 -7.06 -15.28
N LEU A 86 1.22 -6.73 -15.91
CA LEU A 86 0.47 -7.62 -16.80
C LEU A 86 0.76 -7.24 -18.26
N THR A 87 0.50 -8.15 -19.18
CA THR A 87 0.63 -7.87 -20.61
C THR A 87 -0.62 -7.15 -21.14
N GLU A 88 -0.47 -6.35 -22.18
CA GLU A 88 -1.54 -5.48 -22.69
C GLU A 88 -2.70 -6.28 -23.30
N ASP A 89 -2.44 -7.47 -23.83
CA ASP A 89 -3.48 -8.38 -24.33
C ASP A 89 -4.41 -8.89 -23.21
N MET A 90 -3.99 -8.84 -21.95
CA MET A 90 -4.81 -9.22 -20.82
C MET A 90 -5.80 -8.13 -20.35
N ILE A 91 -5.75 -6.90 -20.89
CA ILE A 91 -6.58 -5.79 -20.42
C ILE A 91 -8.07 -6.19 -20.47
N THR A 92 -8.57 -6.54 -21.63
CA THR A 92 -9.99 -6.84 -21.83
C THR A 92 -10.47 -7.99 -20.94
N SER A 93 -9.70 -9.06 -20.85
CA SER A 93 -10.06 -10.23 -20.04
C SER A 93 -10.04 -9.93 -18.55
N THR A 94 -9.03 -9.19 -18.07
CA THR A 94 -8.90 -8.81 -16.65
C THR A 94 -9.99 -7.82 -16.25
N VAL A 95 -10.18 -6.76 -17.03
CA VAL A 95 -11.19 -5.75 -16.73
C VAL A 95 -12.60 -6.35 -16.74
N ASN A 96 -12.96 -7.09 -17.78
CA ASN A 96 -14.33 -7.59 -17.92
C ASN A 96 -14.67 -8.74 -16.96
N ASN A 97 -13.71 -9.61 -16.66
CA ASN A 97 -13.99 -10.83 -15.92
C ASN A 97 -13.55 -10.77 -14.45
N ILE A 98 -12.45 -10.08 -14.14
CA ILE A 98 -11.94 -10.00 -12.77
C ILE A 98 -12.46 -8.75 -12.06
N LEU A 99 -12.33 -7.58 -12.69
CA LEU A 99 -12.82 -6.33 -12.09
C LEU A 99 -14.34 -6.22 -12.22
N GLY A 100 -14.91 -6.67 -13.33
CA GLY A 100 -16.34 -6.66 -13.56
C GLY A 100 -16.91 -5.24 -13.55
N LYS A 101 -17.91 -5.01 -12.69
CA LYS A 101 -18.57 -3.70 -12.52
C LYS A 101 -17.94 -2.83 -11.41
N ASN A 102 -16.82 -3.26 -10.83
CA ASN A 102 -16.14 -2.47 -9.82
C ASN A 102 -15.58 -1.20 -10.45
N ASP A 103 -15.66 -0.11 -9.71
CA ASP A 103 -15.08 1.16 -10.10
C ASP A 103 -13.55 1.09 -10.02
N PHE A 104 -12.85 1.62 -11.01
CA PHE A 104 -11.40 1.63 -11.07
C PHE A 104 -10.87 2.83 -11.86
N ASP A 105 -9.63 3.22 -11.58
CA ASP A 105 -8.95 4.31 -12.28
C ASP A 105 -8.40 3.86 -13.64
N THR A 106 -9.04 4.28 -14.72
CA THR A 106 -8.59 3.97 -16.09
C THR A 106 -7.19 4.51 -16.40
N GLY A 107 -6.75 5.57 -15.71
CA GLY A 107 -5.39 6.09 -15.81
C GLY A 107 -4.32 5.09 -15.34
N ARG A 108 -4.70 4.14 -14.48
CA ARG A 108 -3.82 3.09 -13.97
C ARG A 108 -3.57 1.96 -14.98
N ILE A 109 -4.42 1.79 -15.98
CA ILE A 109 -4.32 0.71 -16.97
C ILE A 109 -2.92 0.66 -17.58
N LYS A 110 -2.40 1.77 -18.09
CA LYS A 110 -1.05 1.84 -18.71
C LYS A 110 0.10 1.57 -17.72
N THR A 111 -0.16 1.71 -16.43
CA THR A 111 0.84 1.45 -15.39
C THR A 111 0.88 -0.02 -15.02
N VAL A 112 -0.28 -0.65 -14.89
CA VAL A 112 -0.45 -2.06 -14.51
C VAL A 112 -0.22 -2.99 -15.72
N PHE A 113 -0.76 -2.62 -16.89
CA PHE A 113 -0.62 -3.38 -18.13
C PHE A 113 0.49 -2.76 -18.98
N ASN A 114 1.68 -3.34 -18.89
CA ASN A 114 2.87 -2.88 -19.60
C ASN A 114 3.75 -4.06 -20.01
N SER A 115 3.54 -4.55 -21.23
CA SER A 115 4.24 -5.72 -21.77
C SER A 115 5.76 -5.55 -21.78
N LYS A 116 6.27 -4.31 -21.86
CA LYS A 116 7.72 -4.03 -21.85
C LYS A 116 8.37 -4.30 -20.48
N LYS A 117 7.57 -4.37 -19.41
CA LYS A 117 8.00 -4.67 -18.04
C LYS A 117 7.71 -6.11 -17.62
N VAL A 118 7.20 -6.91 -18.51
CA VAL A 118 7.01 -8.35 -18.31
C VAL A 118 8.22 -9.07 -18.92
N THR A 119 8.85 -9.90 -18.11
CA THR A 119 9.96 -10.76 -18.53
C THR A 119 9.41 -12.10 -19.06
N ASP A 120 9.71 -13.20 -18.38
CA ASP A 120 9.22 -14.53 -18.78
C ASP A 120 7.74 -14.76 -18.41
N HIS A 121 7.33 -14.23 -17.25
CA HIS A 121 5.96 -14.35 -16.72
C HIS A 121 5.46 -13.01 -16.22
N HIS A 122 4.17 -12.75 -16.41
CA HIS A 122 3.51 -11.58 -15.84
C HIS A 122 3.29 -11.71 -14.33
N ALA A 123 2.79 -10.65 -13.68
CA ALA A 123 2.50 -10.61 -12.25
C ALA A 123 1.53 -11.73 -11.81
N ILE A 124 1.58 -12.04 -10.51
CA ILE A 124 0.70 -13.03 -9.88
C ILE A 124 -0.71 -12.44 -9.73
N ILE A 125 -1.69 -13.05 -10.42
CA ILE A 125 -3.10 -12.66 -10.35
C ILE A 125 -4.00 -13.90 -10.27
N PRO A 126 -5.27 -13.73 -9.82
CA PRO A 126 -6.26 -14.80 -9.91
C PRO A 126 -6.52 -15.19 -11.36
N THR A 127 -6.84 -16.45 -11.60
CA THR A 127 -7.37 -16.90 -12.90
C THR A 127 -8.86 -16.56 -12.99
N ILE A 128 -9.38 -16.39 -14.21
CA ILE A 128 -10.81 -16.12 -14.42
C ILE A 128 -11.67 -17.27 -13.92
N SER A 129 -11.22 -18.51 -14.07
CA SER A 129 -11.93 -19.69 -13.59
C SER A 129 -12.09 -19.72 -12.08
N SER A 130 -11.06 -19.27 -11.34
CA SER A 130 -11.06 -19.29 -9.87
C SER A 130 -12.08 -18.35 -9.23
N LEU A 131 -12.55 -17.33 -9.95
CA LEU A 131 -13.54 -16.39 -9.42
C LEU A 131 -14.91 -17.00 -9.14
N LYS A 132 -15.18 -18.15 -9.74
CA LYS A 132 -16.44 -18.91 -9.57
C LYS A 132 -16.29 -20.04 -8.58
N GLU A 133 -15.09 -20.31 -8.11
CA GLU A 133 -14.80 -21.41 -7.22
C GLU A 133 -15.14 -21.08 -5.76
N ASP A 134 -15.56 -22.11 -5.04
CA ASP A 134 -15.83 -22.00 -3.62
C ASP A 134 -14.53 -22.06 -2.81
N LEU A 135 -14.12 -20.91 -2.29
CA LEU A 135 -12.90 -20.79 -1.49
C LEU A 135 -12.95 -21.55 -0.17
N SER A 136 -14.13 -22.00 0.30
CA SER A 136 -14.25 -22.78 1.52
C SER A 136 -13.64 -24.19 1.37
N LYS A 137 -13.45 -24.64 0.14
CA LYS A 137 -12.80 -25.92 -0.19
C LYS A 137 -11.27 -25.86 -0.11
N LEU A 138 -10.69 -24.65 -0.05
CA LEU A 138 -9.25 -24.48 0.11
C LEU A 138 -8.86 -24.55 1.58
N PRO A 139 -7.65 -25.05 1.90
CA PRO A 139 -7.04 -24.82 3.20
C PRO A 139 -7.04 -23.33 3.55
N GLU A 140 -7.25 -22.99 4.82
CA GLU A 140 -7.38 -21.59 5.27
C GLU A 140 -6.18 -20.72 4.86
N SER A 141 -4.95 -21.28 4.92
CA SER A 141 -3.73 -20.58 4.53
C SER A 141 -3.72 -20.23 3.05
N GLU A 142 -4.13 -21.15 2.18
CA GLU A 142 -4.22 -20.92 0.74
C GLU A 142 -5.32 -19.90 0.41
N ALA A 143 -6.48 -19.99 1.07
CA ALA A 143 -7.56 -19.05 0.90
C ALA A 143 -7.15 -17.61 1.32
N LYS A 144 -6.35 -17.46 2.38
CA LYS A 144 -5.76 -16.16 2.80
C LYS A 144 -4.83 -15.61 1.73
N VAL A 145 -3.92 -16.42 1.20
CA VAL A 145 -2.99 -16.01 0.14
C VAL A 145 -3.75 -15.61 -1.13
N TYR A 146 -4.76 -16.39 -1.54
CA TYR A 146 -5.59 -16.09 -2.69
C TYR A 146 -6.33 -14.74 -2.55
N ARG A 147 -6.99 -14.51 -1.40
CA ARG A 147 -7.67 -13.24 -1.13
C ARG A 147 -6.71 -12.05 -1.15
N LEU A 148 -5.51 -12.22 -0.62
CA LEU A 148 -4.49 -11.18 -0.65
C LEU A 148 -4.09 -10.81 -2.09
N ILE A 149 -3.91 -11.83 -2.96
CA ILE A 149 -3.60 -11.63 -4.38
C ILE A 149 -4.75 -10.94 -5.11
N LEU A 150 -5.99 -11.38 -4.89
CA LEU A 150 -7.18 -10.77 -5.49
C LEU A 150 -7.35 -9.31 -5.07
N ASN A 151 -7.27 -9.04 -3.76
CA ASN A 151 -7.38 -7.68 -3.23
C ASN A 151 -6.26 -6.77 -3.76
N LYS A 152 -5.04 -7.29 -3.93
CA LYS A 152 -3.92 -6.52 -4.50
C LYS A 152 -4.18 -6.14 -5.95
N LEU A 153 -4.77 -7.02 -6.73
CA LEU A 153 -5.14 -6.71 -8.11
C LEU A 153 -6.19 -5.59 -8.16
N TYR A 154 -7.25 -5.68 -7.35
CA TYR A 154 -8.24 -4.59 -7.24
C TYR A 154 -7.59 -3.28 -6.81
N ALA A 155 -6.81 -3.32 -5.74
CA ALA A 155 -6.12 -2.13 -5.23
C ALA A 155 -5.19 -1.51 -6.28
N SER A 156 -4.48 -2.31 -7.09
CA SER A 156 -3.53 -1.81 -8.10
C SER A 156 -4.16 -0.95 -9.18
N LEU A 157 -5.46 -1.13 -9.42
CA LEU A 157 -6.28 -0.38 -10.39
C LEU A 157 -7.21 0.62 -9.70
N GLY A 158 -7.17 0.73 -8.37
CA GLY A 158 -7.94 1.71 -7.60
C GLY A 158 -7.45 3.14 -7.78
N TYR A 159 -8.24 4.08 -7.28
CA TYR A 159 -7.89 5.50 -7.27
C TYR A 159 -6.77 5.80 -6.26
N PRO A 160 -5.96 6.85 -6.50
CA PRO A 160 -4.95 7.27 -5.53
C PRO A 160 -5.59 7.77 -4.23
N LEU A 161 -4.94 7.50 -3.10
CA LEU A 161 -5.27 8.12 -1.82
C LEU A 161 -4.74 9.55 -1.81
N LYS A 162 -5.61 10.53 -1.54
CA LYS A 162 -5.20 11.93 -1.35
C LYS A 162 -5.36 12.36 0.10
N GLU A 163 -4.32 12.97 0.61
CA GLU A 163 -4.21 13.42 2.00
C GLU A 163 -3.80 14.88 2.03
N SER A 164 -4.45 15.69 2.87
CA SER A 164 -3.99 17.02 3.21
C SER A 164 -3.12 16.95 4.47
N LEU A 165 -1.87 17.37 4.35
CA LEU A 165 -0.91 17.45 5.45
C LEU A 165 -0.80 18.91 5.89
N THR A 166 -1.22 19.22 7.11
CA THR A 166 -1.06 20.56 7.70
C THR A 166 0.05 20.52 8.74
N LYS A 167 1.15 21.19 8.45
CA LYS A 167 2.25 21.39 9.40
C LYS A 167 2.07 22.73 10.08
N VAL A 168 2.06 22.74 11.40
CA VAL A 168 2.05 23.94 12.24
C VAL A 168 3.40 24.03 12.94
N VAL A 169 4.01 25.22 12.91
CA VAL A 169 5.25 25.54 13.60
C VAL A 169 4.95 26.62 14.63
N VAL A 170 5.49 26.45 15.84
CA VAL A 170 5.42 27.41 16.91
C VAL A 170 6.83 27.67 17.44
N GLU A 171 7.09 28.90 17.86
CA GLU A 171 8.35 29.27 18.45
C GLU A 171 8.18 29.66 19.92
N VAL A 172 9.05 29.13 20.75
CA VAL A 172 9.09 29.44 22.18
C VAL A 172 10.56 29.59 22.59
N GLU A 173 10.96 30.79 23.08
CA GLU A 173 12.30 31.08 23.57
C GLU A 173 13.43 30.69 22.58
N GLY A 174 13.21 30.93 21.27
CA GLY A 174 14.16 30.60 20.22
C GLY A 174 14.23 29.14 19.85
N PHE A 175 13.30 28.31 20.36
CA PHE A 175 13.14 26.93 19.94
C PHE A 175 11.90 26.76 19.07
N SER A 176 12.06 26.04 17.95
CA SER A 176 10.95 25.72 17.07
C SER A 176 10.36 24.36 17.43
N PHE A 177 9.06 24.30 17.57
CA PHE A 177 8.29 23.07 17.72
C PHE A 177 7.34 22.92 16.55
N SER A 178 7.15 21.70 16.09
CA SER A 178 6.19 21.45 15.01
C SER A 178 5.28 20.27 15.32
N CYS A 179 4.08 20.31 14.76
CA CYS A 179 3.21 19.16 14.64
C CYS A 179 2.68 19.07 13.21
N THR A 180 2.33 17.86 12.79
CA THR A 180 1.71 17.62 11.50
C THR A 180 0.39 16.90 11.72
N GLY A 181 -0.69 17.52 11.28
CA GLY A 181 -1.99 16.90 11.14
C GLY A 181 -2.15 16.31 9.74
N LYS A 182 -2.97 15.26 9.65
CA LYS A 182 -3.27 14.58 8.39
C LYS A 182 -4.77 14.35 8.27
N VAL A 183 -5.34 14.73 7.14
CA VAL A 183 -6.75 14.51 6.81
C VAL A 183 -6.83 13.84 5.45
N ILE A 184 -7.58 12.73 5.35
CA ILE A 184 -7.88 12.10 4.06
C ILE A 184 -8.91 12.97 3.37
N THR A 185 -8.60 13.45 2.17
CA THR A 185 -9.47 14.29 1.34
C THR A 185 -10.19 13.48 0.27
N GLU A 186 -9.54 12.44 -0.25
CA GLU A 186 -10.15 11.46 -1.14
C GLU A 186 -9.68 10.07 -0.72
N GLU A 187 -10.64 9.18 -0.46
CA GLU A 187 -10.33 7.78 -0.18
C GLU A 187 -9.79 7.10 -1.44
N GLY A 188 -8.76 6.28 -1.28
CA GLY A 188 -8.11 5.54 -2.35
C GLY A 188 -8.29 4.02 -2.19
N PHE A 189 -7.37 3.30 -2.81
CA PHE A 189 -7.25 1.83 -2.86
C PHE A 189 -7.14 1.15 -1.50
#